data_7e944daf951e5b6da726f843116714c6
#
_entry.id   7e944daf951e5b6da726f843116714c6
#
_cell.length_a   1.000
_cell.length_b   1.000
_cell.length_c   1.000
_cell.angle_alpha   90.00
_cell.angle_beta   90.00
_cell.angle_gamma   90.00
#
_symmetry.space_group_name_H-M   'P 1'
#
loop_
_entity.id
_entity.type
_entity.pdbx_description
1 polymer ?
#
loop_
_entity_poly.entity_id
_entity_poly.type
_entity_poly.pdbx_seq_one_letter_code
_entity_poly.pdbx_strand_id
1 'polypeptide(L)'
;VGLGDALNHIGKKALVTIREPSLGPVFGMKGGAAGGGMSQVIPMEDINLHFTGDFNAIQLANNLLAAMLDNHIHHGNKLGIDVRRVAWKRVLDMNDRALRSTVCSLGSVGNGYPRQDGFDIVVASEIMAIFCLATSISDLKERLGKIVVAYDRNKKPILAKDINAHGAMTVLLKDAMKPNLVQTLENNPAMIHGGPFANIAHGCNSCLLY
;
A
#
# COMPACT_ATOMS: atom_id res chain seq x y z
N VAL A 1 19.71 -9.25 -7.88
CA VAL A 1 20.40 -8.42 -8.90
C VAL A 1 21.54 -9.23 -9.51
N GLY A 2 22.59 -9.64 -8.75
CA GLY A 2 23.77 -10.31 -9.28
C GLY A 2 23.50 -11.55 -10.14
N LEU A 3 22.51 -12.38 -9.82
CA LEU A 3 22.12 -13.50 -10.67
C LEU A 3 21.60 -13.03 -12.05
N GLY A 4 20.82 -11.96 -12.08
CA GLY A 4 20.33 -11.39 -13.34
C GLY A 4 21.47 -10.85 -14.21
N ASP A 5 22.40 -10.14 -13.60
CA ASP A 5 23.61 -9.64 -14.29
C ASP A 5 24.47 -10.80 -14.80
N ALA A 6 24.73 -11.82 -13.97
CA ALA A 6 25.49 -13.01 -14.37
C ALA A 6 24.83 -13.77 -15.55
N LEU A 7 23.50 -13.91 -15.53
CA LEU A 7 22.79 -14.56 -16.64
C LEU A 7 22.93 -13.76 -17.94
N ASN A 8 22.78 -12.45 -17.88
CA ASN A 8 22.97 -11.59 -19.06
C ASN A 8 24.44 -11.63 -19.55
N HIS A 9 25.41 -11.65 -18.63
CA HIS A 9 26.83 -11.75 -18.96
C HIS A 9 27.18 -13.03 -19.79
N ILE A 10 26.51 -14.15 -19.47
CA ILE A 10 26.69 -15.41 -20.23
C ILE A 10 25.75 -15.52 -21.43
N GLY A 11 25.16 -14.42 -21.90
CA GLY A 11 24.33 -14.34 -23.09
C GLY A 11 22.89 -14.85 -22.93
N LYS A 12 22.41 -15.04 -21.69
CA LYS A 12 20.98 -15.31 -21.43
C LYS A 12 20.22 -14.01 -21.34
N LYS A 13 18.97 -14.01 -21.79
CA LYS A 13 18.07 -12.84 -21.65
C LYS A 13 17.40 -12.92 -20.28
N ALA A 14 17.80 -12.07 -19.34
CA ALA A 14 17.25 -12.01 -18.00
C ALA A 14 16.77 -10.58 -17.66
N LEU A 15 15.65 -10.49 -17.00
CA LEU A 15 15.08 -9.26 -16.43
C LEU A 15 15.06 -9.42 -14.90
N VAL A 16 15.64 -8.45 -14.20
CA VAL A 16 15.56 -8.40 -12.72
C VAL A 16 14.23 -7.81 -12.32
N THR A 17 13.49 -8.47 -11.43
CA THR A 17 12.26 -7.91 -10.84
C THR A 17 12.41 -7.85 -9.33
N ILE A 18 12.15 -6.66 -8.78
CA ILE A 18 12.23 -6.42 -7.34
C ILE A 18 10.97 -5.71 -6.85
N ARG A 19 10.70 -5.85 -5.56
CA ARG A 19 9.64 -5.09 -4.89
C ARG A 19 10.14 -3.71 -4.51
N GLU A 20 9.24 -2.72 -4.52
CA GLU A 20 9.51 -1.42 -3.94
C GLU A 20 9.81 -1.57 -2.44
N PRO A 21 10.87 -0.95 -1.91
CA PRO A 21 11.19 -1.00 -0.49
C PRO A 21 10.30 -0.05 0.31
N SER A 22 9.84 -0.50 1.47
CA SER A 22 9.16 0.33 2.46
C SER A 22 10.19 1.12 3.28
N LEU A 23 9.93 2.38 3.58
CA LEU A 23 10.84 3.26 4.33
C LEU A 23 11.14 2.74 5.74
N GLY A 24 10.15 2.16 6.42
CA GLY A 24 10.37 1.58 7.73
C GLY A 24 11.49 0.52 7.74
N PRO A 25 11.42 -0.53 6.90
CA PRO A 25 12.52 -1.48 6.73
C PRO A 25 13.82 -0.89 6.20
N VAL A 26 13.78 0.11 5.31
CA VAL A 26 14.99 0.77 4.77
C VAL A 26 15.82 1.41 5.89
N PHE A 27 15.18 2.15 6.77
CA PHE A 27 15.83 2.76 7.95
C PHE A 27 15.96 1.80 9.14
N GLY A 28 15.48 0.58 9.01
CA GLY A 28 15.56 -0.47 10.03
C GLY A 28 16.68 -1.48 9.74
N MET A 29 16.60 -2.63 10.39
CA MET A 29 17.62 -3.69 10.28
C MET A 29 17.61 -4.42 8.93
N LYS A 30 16.54 -4.31 8.14
CA LYS A 30 16.42 -5.03 6.86
C LYS A 30 17.05 -4.30 5.67
N GLY A 31 17.22 -2.98 5.76
CA GLY A 31 17.73 -2.18 4.65
C GLY A 31 16.79 -2.10 3.45
N GLY A 32 17.33 -1.60 2.34
CA GLY A 32 16.60 -1.41 1.08
C GLY A 32 16.50 -2.66 0.20
N ALA A 33 15.91 -2.50 -0.98
CA ALA A 33 15.67 -3.59 -1.93
C ALA A 33 16.51 -3.50 -3.22
N ALA A 34 17.26 -2.42 -3.42
CA ALA A 34 17.99 -2.17 -4.67
C ALA A 34 19.28 -3.02 -4.86
N GLY A 35 19.60 -3.89 -3.90
CA GLY A 35 20.85 -4.67 -3.91
C GLY A 35 21.98 -3.95 -3.17
N GLY A 36 23.23 -4.37 -3.40
CA GLY A 36 24.39 -3.81 -2.72
C GLY A 36 25.72 -4.10 -3.43
N GLY A 37 26.77 -3.36 -3.07
CA GLY A 37 28.10 -3.49 -3.70
C GLY A 37 28.03 -3.25 -5.20
N MET A 38 28.57 -4.16 -5.97
CA MET A 38 28.54 -4.10 -7.44
C MET A 38 27.23 -4.61 -8.05
N SER A 39 26.38 -5.25 -7.27
CA SER A 39 25.10 -5.81 -7.73
C SER A 39 23.94 -4.93 -7.28
N GLN A 40 23.78 -3.79 -7.91
CA GLN A 40 22.76 -2.79 -7.58
C GLN A 40 21.87 -2.46 -8.77
N VAL A 41 20.62 -2.13 -8.44
CA VAL A 41 19.68 -1.43 -9.33
C VAL A 41 19.82 0.07 -9.07
N ILE A 42 19.85 0.86 -10.11
CA ILE A 42 20.06 2.32 -10.05
C ILE A 42 18.86 3.09 -10.59
N PRO A 43 18.59 4.28 -10.01
CA PRO A 43 19.28 4.98 -8.93
C PRO A 43 18.93 4.40 -7.54
N MET A 44 19.92 3.87 -6.82
CA MET A 44 19.71 3.06 -5.61
C MET A 44 19.11 3.89 -4.45
N GLU A 45 19.65 5.08 -4.21
CA GLU A 45 19.19 5.96 -3.14
C GLU A 45 17.72 6.38 -3.38
N ASP A 46 17.42 6.83 -4.57
CA ASP A 46 16.05 7.25 -4.92
C ASP A 46 15.07 6.10 -4.79
N ILE A 47 15.44 4.91 -5.28
CA ILE A 47 14.59 3.70 -5.17
C ILE A 47 14.31 3.36 -3.71
N ASN A 48 15.32 3.42 -2.85
CA ASN A 48 15.18 3.14 -1.42
C ASN A 48 14.44 4.24 -0.66
N LEU A 49 14.42 5.46 -1.18
CA LEU A 49 13.83 6.64 -0.56
C LEU A 49 12.52 7.10 -1.23
N HIS A 50 11.72 6.15 -1.72
CA HIS A 50 10.33 6.41 -2.15
C HIS A 50 10.16 7.04 -3.55
N PHE A 51 11.12 6.87 -4.39
CA PHE A 51 11.17 7.43 -5.74
C PHE A 51 10.01 6.97 -6.67
N THR A 52 9.56 5.72 -6.54
CA THR A 52 8.51 5.16 -7.41
C THR A 52 7.13 5.73 -7.09
N GLY A 53 6.86 6.12 -5.84
CA GLY A 53 5.60 6.70 -5.41
C GLY A 53 4.45 5.72 -5.16
N ASP A 54 4.65 4.43 -5.37
CA ASP A 54 3.59 3.41 -5.20
C ASP A 54 3.10 3.38 -3.75
N PHE A 55 3.99 3.36 -2.78
CA PHE A 55 3.61 3.38 -1.36
C PHE A 55 2.96 4.68 -0.94
N ASN A 56 3.38 5.81 -1.52
CA ASN A 56 2.72 7.08 -1.26
C ASN A 56 1.27 7.06 -1.78
N ALA A 57 1.04 6.56 -2.99
CA ALA A 57 -0.30 6.42 -3.56
C ALA A 57 -1.18 5.49 -2.71
N ILE A 58 -0.64 4.37 -2.24
CA ILE A 58 -1.36 3.41 -1.39
C ILE A 58 -1.69 4.03 -0.03
N GLN A 59 -0.74 4.74 0.59
CA GLN A 59 -0.95 5.46 1.84
C GLN A 59 -2.06 6.51 1.71
N LEU A 60 -2.03 7.30 0.63
CA LEU A 60 -3.05 8.30 0.36
C LEU A 60 -4.43 7.67 0.14
N ALA A 61 -4.53 6.60 -0.64
CA ALA A 61 -5.79 5.89 -0.87
C ALA A 61 -6.36 5.29 0.42
N ASN A 62 -5.51 4.69 1.25
CA ASN A 62 -5.91 4.11 2.52
C ASN A 62 -6.41 5.18 3.51
N ASN A 63 -5.68 6.28 3.62
CA ASN A 63 -6.01 7.33 4.56
C ASN A 63 -7.19 8.19 4.07
N LEU A 64 -7.39 8.31 2.75
CA LEU A 64 -8.60 8.88 2.17
C LEU A 64 -9.84 8.08 2.59
N LEU A 65 -9.78 6.75 2.49
CA LEU A 65 -10.88 5.88 2.93
C LEU A 65 -11.19 6.07 4.41
N ALA A 66 -10.16 6.12 5.26
CA ALA A 66 -10.33 6.39 6.70
C ALA A 66 -10.96 7.77 6.97
N ALA A 67 -10.52 8.81 6.27
CA ALA A 67 -11.06 10.15 6.41
C ALA A 67 -12.51 10.25 5.93
N MET A 68 -12.85 9.61 4.81
CA MET A 68 -14.23 9.58 4.30
C MET A 68 -15.16 8.81 5.23
N LEU A 69 -14.68 7.75 5.86
CA LEU A 69 -15.44 7.00 6.88
C LEU A 69 -15.75 7.87 8.09
N ASP A 70 -14.74 8.55 8.64
CA ASP A 70 -14.91 9.45 9.78
C ASP A 70 -15.85 10.63 9.43
N ASN A 71 -15.72 11.20 8.24
CA ASN A 71 -16.63 12.23 7.75
C ASN A 71 -18.07 11.73 7.62
N HIS A 72 -18.28 10.52 7.11
CA HIS A 72 -19.60 9.91 7.02
C HIS A 72 -20.24 9.77 8.41
N ILE A 73 -19.47 9.30 9.39
CA ILE A 73 -19.93 9.16 10.78
C ILE A 73 -20.26 10.54 11.37
N HIS A 74 -19.41 11.55 11.15
CA HIS A 74 -19.57 12.90 11.69
C HIS A 74 -20.80 13.63 11.10
N HIS A 75 -20.99 13.52 9.78
CA HIS A 75 -22.05 14.22 9.04
C HIS A 75 -23.36 13.43 8.94
N GLY A 76 -23.82 12.86 10.03
CA GLY A 76 -25.16 12.29 10.19
C GLY A 76 -25.26 10.78 10.06
N ASN A 77 -24.15 10.07 9.77
CA ASN A 77 -24.06 8.60 9.83
C ASN A 77 -25.27 7.86 9.22
N LYS A 78 -25.64 8.20 7.99
CA LYS A 78 -26.84 7.66 7.31
C LYS A 78 -26.83 6.13 7.18
N LEU A 79 -25.65 5.51 7.16
CA LEU A 79 -25.49 4.05 7.11
C LEU A 79 -25.63 3.37 8.48
N GLY A 80 -25.77 4.14 9.56
CA GLY A 80 -25.94 3.60 10.91
C GLY A 80 -24.71 2.87 11.44
N ILE A 81 -23.52 3.30 11.04
CA ILE A 81 -22.26 2.70 11.47
C ILE A 81 -22.13 2.76 13.00
N ASP A 82 -21.84 1.62 13.62
CA ASP A 82 -21.44 1.58 15.03
C ASP A 82 -20.00 2.05 15.16
N VAL A 83 -19.77 3.21 15.76
CA VAL A 83 -18.43 3.82 15.91
C VAL A 83 -17.44 2.93 16.67
N ARG A 84 -17.94 1.96 17.45
CA ARG A 84 -17.11 0.96 18.15
C ARG A 84 -16.71 -0.22 17.26
N ARG A 85 -17.25 -0.29 16.03
CA ARG A 85 -17.06 -1.38 15.07
C ARG A 85 -16.44 -0.91 13.75
N VAL A 86 -15.68 0.17 13.81
CA VAL A 86 -14.83 0.60 12.71
C VAL A 86 -13.66 -0.39 12.63
N ALA A 87 -13.52 -1.03 11.47
CA ALA A 87 -12.47 -2.03 11.21
C ALA A 87 -11.28 -1.43 10.46
N TRP A 88 -11.50 -0.31 9.77
CA TRP A 88 -10.49 0.31 8.92
C TRP A 88 -9.56 1.21 9.70
N LYS A 89 -8.26 0.94 9.62
CA LYS A 89 -7.20 1.74 10.24
C LYS A 89 -6.51 2.64 9.22
N ARG A 90 -5.76 3.61 9.73
CA ARG A 90 -4.83 4.41 8.94
C ARG A 90 -3.53 3.66 8.68
N VAL A 91 -2.71 4.17 7.77
CA VAL A 91 -1.39 3.62 7.50
C VAL A 91 -0.34 4.73 7.43
N LEU A 92 0.89 4.35 7.74
CA LEU A 92 2.09 5.19 7.58
C LEU A 92 3.24 4.30 7.12
N ASP A 93 4.04 4.75 6.14
CA ASP A 93 5.19 3.96 5.67
C ASP A 93 6.41 4.15 6.59
N MET A 94 6.18 3.93 7.88
CA MET A 94 7.21 3.98 8.92
C MET A 94 6.85 3.01 10.04
N ASN A 95 7.87 2.35 10.64
CA ASN A 95 7.66 1.54 11.83
C ASN A 95 7.60 2.43 13.06
N ASP A 96 6.41 2.93 13.40
CA ASP A 96 6.18 3.76 14.58
C ASP A 96 5.41 2.99 15.65
N ARG A 97 6.11 2.66 16.75
CA ARG A 97 5.52 1.91 17.85
C ARG A 97 4.45 2.70 18.59
N ALA A 98 4.60 4.02 18.69
CA ALA A 98 3.67 4.88 19.42
C ALA A 98 2.31 5.00 18.70
N LEU A 99 2.30 4.83 17.38
CA LEU A 99 1.11 4.94 16.56
C LEU A 99 0.36 3.61 16.33
N ARG A 100 0.85 2.48 16.87
CA ARG A 100 0.18 1.17 16.71
C ARG A 100 -1.20 1.12 17.33
N SER A 101 -1.39 1.87 18.42
CA SER A 101 -2.69 2.04 19.10
C SER A 101 -2.80 3.47 19.58
N THR A 102 -3.77 4.19 19.07
CA THR A 102 -4.01 5.61 19.37
C THR A 102 -5.47 5.83 19.70
N VAL A 103 -5.77 6.99 20.23
CA VAL A 103 -7.15 7.49 20.31
C VAL A 103 -7.25 8.66 19.34
N CYS A 104 -8.11 8.54 18.34
CA CYS A 104 -8.40 9.61 17.40
C CYS A 104 -9.63 10.41 17.80
N SER A 105 -9.81 11.60 17.18
CA SER A 105 -10.94 12.50 17.38
C SER A 105 -11.10 13.03 18.80
N LEU A 106 -10.00 13.17 19.54
CA LEU A 106 -10.03 13.85 20.85
C LEU A 106 -10.26 15.35 20.68
N GLY A 107 -10.87 15.98 21.68
CA GLY A 107 -11.12 17.41 21.74
C GLY A 107 -12.61 17.74 21.66
N SER A 108 -12.98 18.79 20.91
CA SER A 108 -14.35 19.25 20.79
C SER A 108 -15.24 18.37 19.89
N VAL A 109 -16.54 18.59 19.94
CA VAL A 109 -17.52 17.91 19.08
C VAL A 109 -17.19 18.02 17.59
N GLY A 110 -16.54 19.10 17.17
CA GLY A 110 -16.08 19.29 15.78
C GLY A 110 -15.02 18.30 15.32
N ASN A 111 -14.34 17.59 16.23
CA ASN A 111 -13.32 16.60 15.90
C ASN A 111 -13.88 15.19 15.64
N GLY A 112 -15.18 14.99 15.81
CA GLY A 112 -15.85 13.70 15.60
C GLY A 112 -16.01 12.87 16.87
N TYR A 113 -16.06 11.55 16.73
CA TYR A 113 -16.27 10.61 17.84
C TYR A 113 -14.94 10.01 18.30
N PRO A 114 -14.53 10.22 19.55
CA PRO A 114 -13.33 9.58 20.09
C PRO A 114 -13.44 8.05 20.01
N ARG A 115 -12.43 7.43 19.41
CA ARG A 115 -12.35 5.96 19.30
C ARG A 115 -10.90 5.50 19.22
N GLN A 116 -10.71 4.22 19.52
CA GLN A 116 -9.42 3.58 19.25
C GLN A 116 -9.18 3.51 17.73
N ASP A 117 -7.97 3.83 17.32
CA ASP A 117 -7.44 3.69 15.96
C ASP A 117 -5.97 3.24 16.05
N GLY A 118 -5.30 3.18 14.92
CA GLY A 118 -3.87 2.92 14.84
C GLY A 118 -3.37 3.14 13.42
N PHE A 119 -2.05 3.15 13.30
CA PHE A 119 -1.38 3.27 11.99
C PHE A 119 -0.61 1.98 11.73
N ASP A 120 -1.08 1.20 10.77
CA ASP A 120 -0.34 0.04 10.29
C ASP A 120 0.70 0.50 9.25
N ILE A 121 1.71 -0.30 8.98
CA ILE A 121 2.67 0.02 7.92
C ILE A 121 2.02 -0.19 6.55
N VAL A 122 2.33 0.67 5.57
CA VAL A 122 1.68 0.67 4.24
C VAL A 122 1.73 -0.70 3.56
N VAL A 123 2.85 -1.40 3.63
CA VAL A 123 3.03 -2.73 3.01
C VAL A 123 2.16 -3.83 3.63
N ALA A 124 1.54 -3.57 4.78
CA ALA A 124 0.59 -4.49 5.43
C ALA A 124 -0.88 -4.11 5.16
N SER A 125 -1.14 -3.04 4.39
CA SER A 125 -2.50 -2.63 4.08
C SER A 125 -3.20 -3.61 3.14
N GLU A 126 -4.52 -3.74 3.29
CA GLU A 126 -5.36 -4.50 2.36
C GLU A 126 -5.29 -3.91 0.95
N ILE A 127 -5.13 -2.57 0.83
CA ILE A 127 -5.00 -1.90 -0.47
C ILE A 127 -3.75 -2.38 -1.21
N MET A 128 -2.62 -2.57 -0.52
CA MET A 128 -1.41 -3.13 -1.14
C MET A 128 -1.68 -4.52 -1.74
N ALA A 129 -2.37 -5.39 -1.01
CA ALA A 129 -2.71 -6.73 -1.50
C ALA A 129 -3.67 -6.67 -2.70
N ILE A 130 -4.71 -5.85 -2.63
CA ILE A 130 -5.66 -5.64 -3.72
C ILE A 130 -4.95 -5.09 -4.96
N PHE A 131 -4.11 -4.09 -4.78
CA PHE A 131 -3.33 -3.45 -5.83
C PHE A 131 -2.45 -4.45 -6.59
N CYS A 132 -1.75 -5.32 -5.87
CA CYS A 132 -0.89 -6.35 -6.48
C CYS A 132 -1.66 -7.47 -7.21
N LEU A 133 -2.93 -7.68 -6.86
CA LEU A 133 -3.78 -8.71 -7.47
C LEU A 133 -4.67 -8.18 -8.59
N ALA A 134 -4.81 -6.87 -8.72
CA ALA A 134 -5.67 -6.25 -9.72
C ALA A 134 -5.07 -6.40 -11.12
N THR A 135 -5.91 -6.81 -12.08
CA THR A 135 -5.50 -7.04 -13.48
C THR A 135 -5.84 -5.86 -14.40
N SER A 136 -6.64 -4.93 -13.93
CA SER A 136 -7.04 -3.72 -14.65
C SER A 136 -7.52 -2.64 -13.68
N ILE A 137 -7.65 -1.40 -14.16
CA ILE A 137 -8.22 -0.30 -13.36
C ILE A 137 -9.68 -0.59 -12.98
N SER A 138 -10.44 -1.22 -13.83
CA SER A 138 -11.83 -1.60 -13.53
C SER A 138 -11.90 -2.69 -12.46
N ASP A 139 -11.03 -3.70 -12.54
CA ASP A 139 -10.90 -4.74 -11.52
C ASP A 139 -10.42 -4.16 -10.18
N LEU A 140 -9.42 -3.25 -10.21
CA LEU A 140 -8.96 -2.53 -9.03
C LEU A 140 -10.13 -1.80 -8.34
N LYS A 141 -10.90 -1.02 -9.11
CA LYS A 141 -12.06 -0.28 -8.59
C LYS A 141 -13.10 -1.18 -7.96
N GLU A 142 -13.41 -2.31 -8.59
CA GLU A 142 -14.38 -3.28 -8.08
C GLU A 142 -13.89 -3.89 -6.75
N ARG A 143 -12.63 -4.31 -6.68
CA ARG A 143 -12.02 -4.89 -5.49
C ARG A 143 -11.98 -3.89 -4.33
N LEU A 144 -11.53 -2.66 -4.58
CA LEU A 144 -11.53 -1.58 -3.58
C LEU A 144 -12.93 -1.33 -3.03
N GLY A 145 -13.96 -1.40 -3.88
CA GLY A 145 -15.35 -1.24 -3.46
C GLY A 145 -15.84 -2.30 -2.48
N LYS A 146 -15.21 -3.48 -2.45
CA LYS A 146 -15.57 -4.62 -1.58
C LYS A 146 -14.91 -4.59 -0.20
N ILE A 147 -13.98 -3.68 0.05
CA ILE A 147 -13.33 -3.52 1.36
C ILE A 147 -14.37 -3.29 2.44
N VAL A 148 -14.30 -4.07 3.51
CA VAL A 148 -15.14 -3.90 4.71
C VAL A 148 -14.49 -2.83 5.59
N VAL A 149 -15.17 -1.69 5.77
CA VAL A 149 -14.64 -0.55 6.54
C VAL A 149 -15.14 -0.49 7.97
N ALA A 150 -16.38 -0.98 8.20
CA ALA A 150 -17.04 -0.95 9.48
C ALA A 150 -18.23 -1.91 9.50
N TYR A 151 -18.92 -1.97 10.63
CA TYR A 151 -20.21 -2.66 10.77
C TYR A 151 -21.27 -1.70 11.30
N ASP A 152 -22.51 -1.90 10.88
CA ASP A 152 -23.65 -1.19 11.45
C ASP A 152 -24.03 -1.74 12.84
N ARG A 153 -25.03 -1.15 13.46
CA ARG A 153 -25.54 -1.58 14.79
C ARG A 153 -26.10 -3.00 14.78
N ASN A 154 -26.50 -3.52 13.61
CA ASN A 154 -27.00 -4.88 13.42
C ASN A 154 -25.91 -5.87 13.01
N LYS A 155 -24.64 -5.45 13.05
CA LYS A 155 -23.46 -6.23 12.64
C LYS A 155 -23.38 -6.52 11.13
N LYS A 156 -24.12 -5.78 10.31
CA LYS A 156 -24.01 -5.88 8.86
C LYS A 156 -22.75 -5.15 8.41
N PRO A 157 -21.93 -5.73 7.51
CA PRO A 157 -20.72 -5.06 7.01
C PRO A 157 -21.09 -3.84 6.16
N ILE A 158 -20.32 -2.78 6.32
CA ILE A 158 -20.33 -1.56 5.51
C ILE A 158 -19.08 -1.58 4.64
N LEU A 159 -19.28 -1.39 3.35
CA LEU A 159 -18.23 -1.49 2.35
C LEU A 159 -17.74 -0.10 1.89
N ALA A 160 -16.53 -0.04 1.36
CA ALA A 160 -15.98 1.21 0.81
C ALA A 160 -16.85 1.82 -0.31
N LYS A 161 -17.55 0.99 -1.10
CA LYS A 161 -18.52 1.46 -2.09
C LYS A 161 -19.74 2.13 -1.48
N ASP A 162 -20.16 1.74 -0.28
CA ASP A 162 -21.36 2.29 0.38
C ASP A 162 -21.15 3.75 0.82
N ILE A 163 -19.87 4.14 1.02
CA ILE A 163 -19.47 5.54 1.27
C ILE A 163 -18.88 6.21 0.02
N ASN A 164 -18.97 5.58 -1.15
CA ASN A 164 -18.49 6.08 -2.45
C ASN A 164 -16.98 6.41 -2.50
N ALA A 165 -16.15 5.78 -1.68
CA ALA A 165 -14.71 6.06 -1.62
C ALA A 165 -13.91 5.41 -2.77
N HIS A 166 -14.33 4.25 -3.25
CA HIS A 166 -13.59 3.40 -4.17
C HIS A 166 -13.17 4.07 -5.49
N GLY A 167 -13.98 5.01 -5.99
CA GLY A 167 -13.64 5.77 -7.20
C GLY A 167 -12.44 6.69 -7.00
N ALA A 168 -12.45 7.48 -5.93
CA ALA A 168 -11.35 8.38 -5.59
C ALA A 168 -10.06 7.61 -5.24
N MET A 169 -10.18 6.48 -4.52
CA MET A 169 -9.05 5.59 -4.26
C MET A 169 -8.42 5.07 -5.55
N THR A 170 -9.23 4.66 -6.52
CA THR A 170 -8.76 4.18 -7.82
C THR A 170 -7.98 5.25 -8.58
N VAL A 171 -8.43 6.50 -8.53
CA VAL A 171 -7.73 7.64 -9.16
C VAL A 171 -6.36 7.85 -8.55
N LEU A 172 -6.23 7.78 -7.22
CA LEU A 172 -4.95 7.91 -6.54
C LEU A 172 -3.97 6.79 -6.88
N LEU A 173 -4.46 5.59 -7.17
CA LEU A 173 -3.66 4.41 -7.48
C LEU A 173 -3.36 4.22 -8.97
N LYS A 174 -3.96 5.00 -9.84
CA LYS A 174 -3.95 4.79 -11.30
C LYS A 174 -2.53 4.67 -11.88
N ASP A 175 -1.67 5.61 -11.55
CA ASP A 175 -0.32 5.66 -12.13
C ASP A 175 0.62 4.66 -11.45
N ALA A 176 0.41 4.38 -10.17
CA ALA A 176 1.15 3.38 -9.41
C ALA A 176 0.94 1.95 -9.94
N MET A 177 -0.13 1.66 -10.68
CA MET A 177 -0.35 0.34 -11.30
C MET A 177 0.69 -0.02 -12.37
N LYS A 178 1.45 0.94 -12.87
CA LYS A 178 2.48 0.69 -13.88
C LYS A 178 3.80 0.39 -13.19
N PRO A 179 4.45 -0.77 -13.50
CA PRO A 179 5.79 -1.04 -13.00
C PRO A 179 6.78 0.03 -13.47
N ASN A 180 7.75 0.33 -12.61
CA ASN A 180 8.85 1.23 -12.96
C ASN A 180 9.98 0.42 -13.62
N LEU A 181 10.38 0.82 -14.82
CA LEU A 181 11.49 0.20 -15.53
C LEU A 181 12.77 1.00 -15.27
N VAL A 182 13.75 0.34 -14.76
CA VAL A 182 15.06 0.87 -14.38
C VAL A 182 16.18 -0.07 -14.86
N GLN A 183 17.41 0.09 -14.42
CA GLN A 183 18.51 -0.78 -14.82
C GLN A 183 19.43 -1.12 -13.65
N THR A 184 20.24 -2.17 -13.84
CA THR A 184 21.36 -2.50 -12.95
C THR A 184 22.58 -1.64 -13.27
N LEU A 185 23.59 -1.64 -12.38
CA LEU A 185 24.89 -1.00 -12.66
C LEU A 185 25.55 -1.54 -13.96
N GLU A 186 25.28 -2.78 -14.32
CA GLU A 186 25.77 -3.41 -15.55
C GLU A 186 24.87 -3.17 -16.77
N ASN A 187 23.94 -2.19 -16.68
CA ASN A 187 23.03 -1.80 -17.75
C ASN A 187 22.01 -2.89 -18.16
N ASN A 188 21.73 -3.86 -17.31
CA ASN A 188 20.68 -4.83 -17.55
C ASN A 188 19.33 -4.30 -17.10
N PRO A 189 18.22 -4.64 -17.79
CA PRO A 189 16.91 -4.14 -17.41
C PRO A 189 16.46 -4.69 -16.06
N ALA A 190 15.82 -3.82 -15.27
CA ALA A 190 15.21 -4.18 -14.00
C ALA A 190 13.84 -3.53 -13.87
N MET A 191 12.92 -4.20 -13.20
CA MET A 191 11.55 -3.75 -12.97
C MET A 191 11.30 -3.66 -11.46
N ILE A 192 10.72 -2.53 -11.03
CA ILE A 192 10.34 -2.29 -9.65
C ILE A 192 8.84 -2.03 -9.60
N HIS A 193 8.16 -2.72 -8.73
CA HIS A 193 6.73 -2.50 -8.48
C HIS A 193 6.39 -2.88 -7.05
N GLY A 194 5.26 -2.41 -6.55
CA GLY A 194 4.74 -2.68 -5.21
C GLY A 194 5.02 -4.09 -4.70
N GLY A 195 4.57 -4.44 -3.57
CA GLY A 195 4.75 -5.78 -3.03
C GLY A 195 4.55 -5.81 -1.53
N PRO A 196 3.49 -6.48 -1.07
CA PRO A 196 3.21 -6.65 0.33
C PRO A 196 4.32 -7.47 1.01
N PHE A 197 4.36 -7.46 2.33
CA PHE A 197 5.21 -8.39 3.07
C PHE A 197 4.87 -9.84 2.72
N ALA A 198 5.87 -10.72 2.72
CA ALA A 198 5.73 -12.11 2.28
C ALA A 198 4.67 -12.90 3.07
N ASN A 199 4.42 -12.56 4.32
CA ASN A 199 3.42 -13.21 5.18
C ASN A 199 1.96 -12.84 4.84
N ILE A 200 1.75 -11.81 4.02
CA ILE A 200 0.43 -11.40 3.50
C ILE A 200 0.41 -11.38 1.98
N ALA A 201 1.51 -11.78 1.34
CA ALA A 201 1.70 -11.66 -0.09
C ALA A 201 0.96 -12.76 -0.83
N HIS A 202 -0.07 -12.38 -1.55
CA HIS A 202 -0.66 -13.16 -2.63
C HIS A 202 -0.44 -12.50 -4.00
N GLY A 203 0.34 -11.43 -4.06
CA GLY A 203 0.69 -10.74 -5.28
C GLY A 203 1.99 -9.98 -5.09
N CYS A 204 2.95 -10.25 -5.92
CA CYS A 204 4.21 -9.52 -6.03
C CYS A 204 4.75 -9.73 -7.44
N ASN A 205 5.77 -8.98 -7.84
CA ASN A 205 6.35 -9.13 -9.17
C ASN A 205 6.76 -10.57 -9.50
N SER A 206 7.23 -11.32 -8.52
CA SER A 206 7.58 -12.73 -8.70
C SER A 206 6.37 -13.64 -8.93
N CYS A 207 5.18 -13.25 -8.49
CA CYS A 207 3.95 -13.98 -8.75
C CYS A 207 3.33 -13.66 -10.11
N LEU A 208 3.65 -12.52 -10.70
CA LEU A 208 3.18 -12.12 -12.03
C LEU A 208 3.97 -12.77 -13.17
N LEU A 209 5.04 -13.47 -12.85
CA LEU A 209 5.92 -14.13 -13.82
C LEU A 209 5.62 -15.62 -14.04
N TYR A 210 4.53 -16.15 -13.43
CA TYR A 210 4.07 -17.53 -13.64
C TYR A 210 2.88 -17.59 -14.56
#